data_049ea35866d3b2a9666f8e60bc299fb0
#
_entry.id   049ea35866d3b2a9666f8e60bc299fb0
#
_cell.length_a   1.000
_cell.length_b   1.000
_cell.length_c   1.000
_cell.angle_alpha   90.00
_cell.angle_beta   90.00
_cell.angle_gamma   90.00
#
_symmetry.space_group_name_H-M   'P 1'
#
loop_
_entity.id
_entity.type
_entity.pdbx_description
1 polymer ?
#
loop_
_entity_poly.entity_id
_entity_poly.type
_entity_poly.pdbx_seq_one_letter_code
_entity_poly.pdbx_strand_id
1 'polypeptide(L)'
;MKFLLAIAALAATCTAFAQGTSEAILDYTASISAYVDTTVGWTFQTTNALTVTELGCFAKVFDDNLAVSAILVGLWDHNGSLLASNSITPGSILFYQTRYESVTPVSLNPGQTYHLGVYYSGGSIGLDAAVVALGDSVSTAVEIQLGDWAVASAGFAFPQEVDGTSGSIYAGPNFRFQSQPKLTIQLWPVNQIRLSWPTAYPGYTLQSKLGLLGVWAGTSLSVATTDNQFVAFDTIGLVPKYYRLAK
;
A
#
# COMPACT_ATOMS: atom_id res chain seq x y z
N MET A 1 64.02 7.61 -2.90
CA MET A 1 62.92 7.07 -2.03
C MET A 1 61.58 7.57 -2.56
N LYS A 2 60.84 6.72 -3.27
CA LYS A 2 59.49 7.07 -3.80
C LYS A 2 58.47 6.48 -2.85
N PHE A 3 57.71 7.34 -2.17
CA PHE A 3 56.54 6.90 -1.37
C PHE A 3 55.37 6.66 -2.29
N LEU A 4 54.93 5.39 -2.39
CA LEU A 4 53.63 5.05 -2.98
C LEU A 4 52.56 5.30 -1.94
N LEU A 5 51.66 6.24 -2.22
CA LEU A 5 50.45 6.44 -1.44
C LEU A 5 49.35 5.49 -1.98
N ALA A 6 49.06 4.44 -1.24
CA ALA A 6 47.95 3.55 -1.56
C ALA A 6 46.65 4.20 -1.06
N ILE A 7 45.79 4.65 -1.97
CA ILE A 7 44.44 5.10 -1.67
C ILE A 7 43.53 3.83 -1.60
N ALA A 8 43.19 3.43 -0.38
CA ALA A 8 42.18 2.41 -0.17
C ALA A 8 40.79 3.04 -0.44
N ALA A 9 40.19 2.69 -1.56
CA ALA A 9 38.79 3.03 -1.83
C ALA A 9 37.88 2.19 -0.92
N LEU A 10 37.32 2.81 0.12
CA LEU A 10 36.30 2.23 0.96
C LEU A 10 35.01 2.21 0.17
N ALA A 11 34.66 1.05 -0.41
CA ALA A 11 33.35 0.82 -1.02
C ALA A 11 32.33 0.79 0.10
N ALA A 12 31.64 1.92 0.34
CA ALA A 12 30.46 1.95 1.16
C ALA A 12 29.35 1.16 0.44
N THR A 13 29.15 -0.09 0.85
CA THR A 13 27.96 -0.84 0.46
C THR A 13 26.77 -0.17 1.14
N CYS A 14 26.07 0.66 0.37
CA CYS A 14 24.76 1.17 0.77
C CYS A 14 23.81 -0.01 0.79
N THR A 15 23.60 -0.63 1.96
CA THR A 15 22.49 -1.55 2.17
C THR A 15 21.22 -0.71 2.08
N ALA A 16 20.58 -0.73 0.92
CA ALA A 16 19.21 -0.26 0.80
C ALA A 16 18.37 -1.13 1.74
N PHE A 17 18.02 -0.60 2.90
CA PHE A 17 17.00 -1.19 3.73
C PHE A 17 15.72 -1.17 2.89
N ALA A 18 15.30 -2.36 2.46
CA ALA A 18 14.01 -2.51 1.81
C ALA A 18 12.96 -1.92 2.75
N GLN A 19 12.25 -0.90 2.30
CA GLN A 19 11.11 -0.36 3.03
C GLN A 19 10.15 -1.54 3.21
N GLY A 20 9.83 -1.89 4.46
CA GLY A 20 8.95 -3.03 4.75
C GLY A 20 7.62 -2.85 4.04
N THR A 21 7.22 -3.83 3.25
CA THR A 21 5.88 -3.91 2.70
C THR A 21 4.96 -4.50 3.76
N SER A 22 3.78 -3.93 3.92
CA SER A 22 2.72 -4.44 4.79
C SER A 22 1.59 -5.02 3.94
N GLU A 23 0.84 -5.97 4.50
CA GLU A 23 -0.38 -6.51 3.89
C GLU A 23 -1.60 -5.72 4.35
N ALA A 24 -2.64 -5.64 3.50
CA ALA A 24 -3.91 -5.04 3.90
C ALA A 24 -4.71 -5.98 4.82
N ILE A 25 -4.81 -7.26 4.46
CA ILE A 25 -5.38 -8.32 5.30
C ILE A 25 -4.23 -9.11 5.91
N LEU A 26 -4.22 -9.23 7.24
CA LEU A 26 -3.13 -9.83 8.01
C LEU A 26 -3.39 -11.30 8.34
N ASP A 27 -4.65 -11.70 8.48
CA ASP A 27 -5.04 -13.06 8.81
C ASP A 27 -6.42 -13.40 8.25
N TYR A 28 -6.67 -14.68 8.00
CA TYR A 28 -7.91 -15.21 7.46
C TYR A 28 -8.50 -16.23 8.43
N THR A 29 -9.74 -16.01 8.88
CA THR A 29 -10.35 -16.80 9.95
C THR A 29 -11.31 -17.90 9.48
N ALA A 30 -11.78 -17.84 8.25
CA ALA A 30 -12.68 -18.84 7.68
C ALA A 30 -12.56 -18.91 6.17
N SER A 31 -12.88 -20.07 5.56
CA SER A 31 -13.03 -20.22 4.13
C SER A 31 -14.51 -20.46 3.79
N ILE A 32 -14.99 -19.82 2.75
CA ILE A 32 -16.34 -20.00 2.22
C ILE A 32 -16.25 -20.30 0.74
N SER A 33 -17.09 -21.21 0.27
CA SER A 33 -17.18 -21.56 -1.15
C SER A 33 -17.79 -20.43 -1.99
N ALA A 34 -17.35 -20.32 -3.16
CA ALA A 34 -17.24 -19.17 -4.01
C ALA A 34 -18.24 -19.03 -5.15
N TYR A 35 -18.09 -17.91 -5.78
CA TYR A 35 -18.77 -17.47 -6.98
C TYR A 35 -17.96 -17.81 -8.22
N VAL A 36 -18.61 -18.24 -9.29
CA VAL A 36 -18.01 -18.60 -10.58
C VAL A 36 -18.35 -17.52 -11.59
N ASP A 37 -17.41 -17.19 -12.45
CA ASP A 37 -17.55 -16.17 -13.51
C ASP A 37 -17.98 -14.79 -13.00
N THR A 38 -17.65 -14.47 -11.77
CA THR A 38 -18.00 -13.21 -11.10
C THR A 38 -16.76 -12.63 -10.44
N THR A 39 -16.60 -11.32 -10.50
CA THR A 39 -15.59 -10.63 -9.67
C THR A 39 -16.18 -10.39 -8.29
N VAL A 40 -15.49 -10.84 -7.26
CA VAL A 40 -15.88 -10.66 -5.85
C VAL A 40 -14.74 -10.06 -5.07
N GLY A 41 -15.05 -9.30 -4.04
CA GLY A 41 -14.03 -8.64 -3.25
C GLY A 41 -14.59 -7.74 -2.17
N TRP A 42 -13.90 -6.65 -1.89
CA TRP A 42 -14.22 -5.73 -0.81
C TRP A 42 -13.84 -4.29 -1.15
N THR A 43 -14.46 -3.36 -0.44
CA THR A 43 -14.21 -1.92 -0.55
C THR A 43 -13.48 -1.39 0.66
N PHE A 44 -12.64 -0.39 0.47
CA PHE A 44 -11.84 0.19 1.54
C PHE A 44 -11.49 1.65 1.30
N GLN A 45 -11.11 2.31 2.40
CA GLN A 45 -10.39 3.57 2.36
C GLN A 45 -9.02 3.38 3.00
N THR A 46 -8.09 4.27 2.72
CA THR A 46 -6.80 4.28 3.39
C THR A 46 -6.78 5.39 4.44
N THR A 47 -6.20 5.12 5.61
CA THR A 47 -6.07 6.10 6.69
C THR A 47 -4.93 7.08 6.42
N ASN A 48 -3.95 6.65 5.63
CA ASN A 48 -2.79 7.44 5.22
C ASN A 48 -2.53 7.22 3.72
N ALA A 49 -1.76 8.12 3.09
CA ALA A 49 -1.27 7.87 1.75
C ALA A 49 -0.38 6.63 1.75
N LEU A 50 -0.63 5.73 0.81
CA LEU A 50 0.15 4.51 0.64
C LEU A 50 0.39 4.22 -0.86
N THR A 51 1.34 3.37 -1.13
CA THR A 51 1.64 2.90 -2.50
C THR A 51 1.48 1.39 -2.54
N VAL A 52 0.50 0.91 -3.30
CA VAL A 52 0.32 -0.52 -3.58
C VAL A 52 1.42 -0.96 -4.54
N THR A 53 2.11 -2.04 -4.21
CA THR A 53 3.22 -2.58 -5.00
C THR A 53 2.99 -3.99 -5.48
N GLU A 54 2.07 -4.71 -4.85
CA GLU A 54 1.75 -6.10 -5.19
C GLU A 54 0.25 -6.34 -4.98
N LEU A 55 -0.34 -7.15 -5.84
CA LEU A 55 -1.69 -7.70 -5.69
C LEU A 55 -1.59 -9.19 -5.42
N GLY A 56 -2.52 -9.72 -4.65
CA GLY A 56 -2.50 -11.12 -4.26
C GLY A 56 -3.89 -11.72 -4.02
N CYS A 57 -3.91 -13.03 -3.87
CA CYS A 57 -5.09 -13.74 -3.45
C CYS A 57 -4.72 -14.85 -2.44
N PHE A 58 -5.71 -15.25 -1.65
CA PHE A 58 -5.59 -16.29 -0.63
C PHE A 58 -5.07 -17.59 -1.24
N ALA A 59 -3.96 -18.10 -0.71
CA ALA A 59 -3.21 -19.21 -1.30
C ALA A 59 -3.96 -20.54 -1.28
N LYS A 60 -4.81 -20.76 -0.26
CA LYS A 60 -5.58 -22.01 -0.07
C LYS A 60 -6.46 -22.36 -1.28
N VAL A 61 -6.88 -21.37 -2.05
CA VAL A 61 -7.60 -21.58 -3.33
C VAL A 61 -6.84 -22.53 -4.27
N PHE A 62 -5.52 -22.41 -4.34
CA PHE A 62 -4.69 -23.23 -5.20
C PHE A 62 -4.39 -24.59 -4.56
N ASP A 63 -4.28 -24.65 -3.25
CA ASP A 63 -3.97 -25.86 -2.51
C ASP A 63 -5.16 -26.84 -2.50
N ASP A 64 -6.37 -26.31 -2.35
CA ASP A 64 -7.61 -27.11 -2.34
C ASP A 64 -8.10 -27.44 -3.76
N ASN A 65 -7.58 -26.76 -4.77
CA ASN A 65 -8.09 -26.86 -6.12
C ASN A 65 -6.97 -26.85 -7.17
N LEU A 66 -6.36 -28.03 -7.38
CA LEU A 66 -5.23 -28.20 -8.29
C LEU A 66 -5.55 -27.88 -9.77
N ALA A 67 -6.82 -27.71 -10.12
CA ALA A 67 -7.24 -27.30 -11.46
C ALA A 67 -7.17 -25.78 -11.66
N VAL A 68 -7.05 -24.98 -10.59
CA VAL A 68 -6.91 -23.53 -10.69
C VAL A 68 -5.50 -23.17 -11.11
N SER A 69 -5.35 -22.73 -12.36
CA SER A 69 -4.06 -22.34 -12.91
C SER A 69 -3.73 -20.86 -12.71
N ALA A 70 -4.74 -20.01 -12.65
CA ALA A 70 -4.59 -18.57 -12.46
C ALA A 70 -5.87 -17.92 -11.95
N ILE A 71 -5.70 -16.85 -11.18
CA ILE A 71 -6.76 -15.98 -10.65
C ILE A 71 -6.41 -14.54 -10.98
N LEU A 72 -7.33 -13.79 -11.59
CA LEU A 72 -7.15 -12.37 -11.83
C LEU A 72 -7.50 -11.57 -10.57
N VAL A 73 -6.64 -10.67 -10.18
CA VAL A 73 -6.88 -9.70 -9.10
C VAL A 73 -6.81 -8.30 -9.66
N GLY A 74 -7.76 -7.45 -9.29
CA GLY A 74 -7.83 -6.07 -9.73
C GLY A 74 -8.07 -5.11 -8.57
N LEU A 75 -7.54 -3.90 -8.74
CA LEU A 75 -7.73 -2.74 -7.88
C LEU A 75 -8.34 -1.62 -8.70
N TRP A 76 -9.46 -1.08 -8.25
CA TRP A 76 -10.18 0.00 -8.92
C TRP A 76 -10.36 1.21 -8.01
N ASP A 77 -10.51 2.39 -8.60
CA ASP A 77 -11.03 3.55 -7.90
C ASP A 77 -12.57 3.48 -7.76
N HIS A 78 -13.15 4.41 -7.03
CA HIS A 78 -14.60 4.46 -6.78
C HIS A 78 -15.45 4.74 -8.04
N ASN A 79 -14.83 5.19 -9.14
CA ASN A 79 -15.50 5.43 -10.42
C ASN A 79 -15.46 4.18 -11.34
N GLY A 80 -14.84 3.10 -10.88
CA GLY A 80 -14.67 1.88 -11.66
C GLY A 80 -13.46 1.89 -12.61
N SER A 81 -12.56 2.88 -12.51
CA SER A 81 -11.33 2.87 -13.29
C SER A 81 -10.37 1.85 -12.73
N LEU A 82 -9.92 0.90 -13.54
CA LEU A 82 -8.93 -0.10 -13.17
C LEU A 82 -7.56 0.58 -12.97
N LEU A 83 -7.05 0.55 -11.75
CA LEU A 83 -5.75 1.14 -11.38
C LEU A 83 -4.60 0.17 -11.55
N ALA A 84 -4.83 -1.09 -11.21
CA ALA A 84 -3.86 -2.18 -11.37
C ALA A 84 -4.58 -3.53 -11.48
N SER A 85 -3.96 -4.48 -12.16
CA SER A 85 -4.37 -5.88 -12.16
C SER A 85 -3.19 -6.80 -12.39
N ASN A 86 -3.28 -8.03 -11.88
CA ASN A 86 -2.35 -9.09 -12.22
C ASN A 86 -3.00 -10.47 -12.09
N SER A 87 -2.38 -11.45 -12.70
CA SER A 87 -2.76 -12.86 -12.64
C SER A 87 -1.92 -13.56 -11.59
N ILE A 88 -2.56 -14.06 -10.55
CA ILE A 88 -1.92 -14.84 -9.48
C ILE A 88 -1.99 -16.31 -9.83
N THR A 89 -0.88 -17.01 -9.68
CA THR A 89 -0.73 -18.43 -10.03
C THR A 89 -0.24 -19.24 -8.83
N PRO A 90 -0.27 -20.58 -8.88
CA PRO A 90 0.38 -21.42 -7.86
C PRO A 90 1.88 -21.16 -7.70
N GLY A 91 2.55 -20.62 -8.73
CA GLY A 91 3.96 -20.24 -8.71
C GLY A 91 4.25 -18.84 -8.17
N SER A 92 3.23 -18.01 -7.94
CA SER A 92 3.39 -16.66 -7.41
C SER A 92 3.95 -16.67 -5.98
N ILE A 93 4.62 -15.60 -5.59
CA ILE A 93 5.34 -15.51 -4.30
C ILE A 93 4.35 -15.69 -3.14
N LEU A 94 4.56 -16.73 -2.34
CA LEU A 94 3.78 -16.95 -1.11
C LEU A 94 4.37 -16.11 0.03
N PHE A 95 3.51 -15.30 0.65
CA PHE A 95 3.82 -14.59 1.88
C PHE A 95 2.66 -14.82 2.87
N TYR A 96 2.95 -15.43 4.00
CA TYR A 96 1.94 -15.96 4.93
C TYR A 96 0.88 -16.83 4.22
N GLN A 97 -0.35 -16.36 4.15
CA GLN A 97 -1.48 -17.09 3.59
C GLN A 97 -1.89 -16.59 2.19
N THR A 98 -1.14 -15.65 1.61
CA THR A 98 -1.48 -14.98 0.34
C THR A 98 -0.36 -15.16 -0.68
N ARG A 99 -0.73 -15.43 -1.94
CA ARG A 99 0.19 -15.40 -3.09
C ARG A 99 0.12 -14.05 -3.76
N TYR A 100 1.28 -13.48 -4.10
CA TYR A 100 1.42 -12.13 -4.64
C TYR A 100 2.17 -12.07 -5.96
N GLU A 101 1.76 -11.10 -6.78
CA GLU A 101 2.47 -10.65 -7.98
C GLU A 101 2.67 -9.15 -7.94
N SER A 102 3.84 -8.70 -8.42
CA SER A 102 4.17 -7.28 -8.47
C SER A 102 3.33 -6.54 -9.51
N VAL A 103 2.94 -5.31 -9.19
CA VAL A 103 2.27 -4.40 -10.12
C VAL A 103 3.06 -3.11 -10.26
N THR A 104 2.78 -2.35 -11.32
CA THR A 104 3.23 -0.95 -11.38
C THR A 104 2.71 -0.23 -10.15
N PRO A 105 3.58 0.44 -9.36
CA PRO A 105 3.18 1.07 -8.11
C PRO A 105 2.02 2.05 -8.27
N VAL A 106 0.96 1.87 -7.48
CA VAL A 106 -0.24 2.71 -7.47
C VAL A 106 -0.33 3.48 -6.17
N SER A 107 -0.35 4.81 -6.25
CA SER A 107 -0.54 5.67 -5.08
C SER A 107 -2.02 5.79 -4.73
N LEU A 108 -2.37 5.50 -3.49
CA LEU A 108 -3.71 5.66 -2.93
C LEU A 108 -3.74 6.84 -1.96
N ASN A 109 -4.79 7.66 -2.07
CA ASN A 109 -4.99 8.83 -1.23
C ASN A 109 -5.91 8.51 -0.04
N PRO A 110 -5.64 9.04 1.15
CA PRO A 110 -6.48 8.80 2.31
C PRO A 110 -7.90 9.33 2.12
N GLY A 111 -8.87 8.60 2.67
CA GLY A 111 -10.29 8.97 2.61
C GLY A 111 -10.96 8.79 1.26
N GLN A 112 -10.23 8.28 0.24
CA GLN A 112 -10.82 7.87 -1.02
C GLN A 112 -11.22 6.40 -0.95
N THR A 113 -12.37 6.06 -1.55
CA THR A 113 -12.83 4.68 -1.64
C THR A 113 -12.19 3.97 -2.81
N TYR A 114 -11.75 2.74 -2.57
CA TYR A 114 -11.17 1.84 -3.55
C TYR A 114 -11.85 0.48 -3.46
N HIS A 115 -11.81 -0.28 -4.55
CA HIS A 115 -12.36 -1.63 -4.64
C HIS A 115 -11.25 -2.60 -5.01
N LEU A 116 -11.19 -3.71 -4.31
CA LEU A 116 -10.30 -4.82 -4.61
C LEU A 116 -11.14 -6.04 -4.93
N GLY A 117 -10.85 -6.71 -6.04
CA GLY A 117 -11.64 -7.85 -6.49
C GLY A 117 -10.79 -8.98 -7.06
N VAL A 118 -11.31 -10.20 -6.95
CA VAL A 118 -10.74 -11.41 -7.51
C VAL A 118 -11.74 -12.03 -8.47
N TYR A 119 -11.24 -12.53 -9.60
CA TYR A 119 -12.02 -13.20 -10.64
C TYR A 119 -11.36 -14.51 -11.05
N TYR A 120 -12.20 -15.52 -11.19
CA TYR A 120 -11.81 -16.81 -11.71
C TYR A 120 -12.77 -17.28 -12.81
N SER A 121 -12.24 -17.67 -13.98
CA SER A 121 -13.01 -18.06 -15.18
C SER A 121 -13.25 -19.58 -15.33
N GLY A 122 -13.00 -20.35 -14.31
CA GLY A 122 -12.83 -21.82 -14.44
C GLY A 122 -14.04 -22.73 -14.26
N GLY A 123 -15.27 -22.23 -14.37
CA GLY A 123 -16.47 -23.09 -14.20
C GLY A 123 -16.59 -23.68 -12.79
N SER A 124 -17.45 -24.62 -12.52
CA SER A 124 -17.93 -25.20 -11.25
C SER A 124 -16.93 -25.54 -10.12
N ILE A 125 -15.89 -24.80 -9.93
CA ILE A 125 -14.95 -24.97 -8.84
C ILE A 125 -15.30 -23.98 -7.75
N GLY A 126 -15.68 -24.47 -6.58
CA GLY A 126 -15.82 -23.62 -5.40
C GLY A 126 -14.47 -22.97 -5.10
N LEU A 127 -14.38 -21.66 -5.28
CA LEU A 127 -13.26 -20.91 -4.74
C LEU A 127 -13.50 -20.80 -3.23
N ASP A 128 -12.60 -21.36 -2.44
CA ASP A 128 -12.56 -21.06 -1.03
C ASP A 128 -12.11 -19.60 -0.87
N ALA A 129 -13.07 -18.74 -0.66
CA ALA A 129 -12.77 -17.37 -0.29
C ALA A 129 -12.66 -17.28 1.22
N ALA A 130 -11.70 -16.57 1.66
CA ALA A 130 -11.58 -16.26 3.08
C ALA A 130 -12.57 -15.17 3.45
N VAL A 131 -13.29 -15.40 4.52
CA VAL A 131 -14.06 -14.36 5.21
C VAL A 131 -13.23 -13.90 6.39
N VAL A 132 -13.04 -12.61 6.51
CA VAL A 132 -12.39 -11.99 7.66
C VAL A 132 -13.46 -11.34 8.51
N ALA A 133 -13.56 -11.77 9.77
CA ALA A 133 -14.26 -10.99 10.77
C ALA A 133 -13.47 -9.67 10.97
N LEU A 134 -14.20 -8.55 10.88
CA LEU A 134 -13.60 -7.22 11.06
C LEU A 134 -13.02 -7.10 12.47
N GLY A 135 -11.75 -6.75 12.58
CA GLY A 135 -11.02 -6.63 13.85
C GLY A 135 -9.52 -6.66 13.63
N ASP A 136 -8.82 -7.49 14.40
CA ASP A 136 -7.35 -7.55 14.43
C ASP A 136 -6.69 -8.09 13.16
N SER A 137 -7.49 -8.59 12.21
CA SER A 137 -6.99 -9.19 10.97
C SER A 137 -6.77 -8.20 9.82
N VAL A 138 -7.01 -6.91 10.04
CA VAL A 138 -6.87 -5.85 9.04
C VAL A 138 -5.80 -4.85 9.46
N SER A 139 -4.96 -4.43 8.51
CA SER A 139 -3.96 -3.39 8.76
C SER A 139 -4.61 -2.07 9.18
N THR A 140 -4.06 -1.40 10.17
CA THR A 140 -4.50 -0.06 10.61
C THR A 140 -4.34 1.04 9.54
N ALA A 141 -3.62 0.75 8.45
CA ALA A 141 -3.51 1.65 7.30
C ALA A 141 -4.73 1.59 6.37
N VAL A 142 -5.62 0.62 6.58
CA VAL A 142 -6.79 0.35 5.75
C VAL A 142 -8.04 0.36 6.63
N GLU A 143 -9.05 1.10 6.20
CA GLU A 143 -10.38 1.11 6.81
C GLU A 143 -11.36 0.43 5.85
N ILE A 144 -11.84 -0.75 6.23
CA ILE A 144 -12.80 -1.49 5.42
C ILE A 144 -14.16 -0.84 5.58
N GLN A 145 -14.82 -0.58 4.47
CA GLN A 145 -16.17 -0.05 4.45
C GLN A 145 -17.17 -1.15 4.79
N LEU A 146 -18.04 -0.91 5.75
CA LEU A 146 -19.00 -1.90 6.24
C LEU A 146 -19.98 -2.37 5.15
N GLY A 147 -20.16 -3.66 5.08
CA GLY A 147 -21.18 -4.26 4.25
C GLY A 147 -20.71 -4.95 2.97
N ASP A 148 -19.49 -5.44 2.89
CA ASP A 148 -18.70 -5.29 1.70
C ASP A 148 -18.32 -6.59 1.01
N TRP A 149 -19.35 -7.27 0.57
CA TRP A 149 -19.23 -8.13 -0.58
C TRP A 149 -19.42 -7.27 -1.83
N ALA A 150 -18.30 -6.85 -2.42
CA ALA A 150 -18.37 -6.17 -3.69
C ALA A 150 -18.44 -7.22 -4.80
N VAL A 151 -19.48 -7.18 -5.62
CA VAL A 151 -19.75 -8.17 -6.67
C VAL A 151 -19.96 -7.47 -8.01
N ALA A 152 -19.42 -8.05 -9.08
CA ALA A 152 -19.78 -7.71 -10.45
C ALA A 152 -20.50 -8.89 -11.10
N SER A 153 -21.54 -8.62 -11.85
CA SER A 153 -22.51 -9.62 -12.35
C SER A 153 -21.94 -10.64 -13.35
N ALA A 154 -20.80 -10.34 -14.02
CA ALA A 154 -20.13 -11.28 -14.92
C ALA A 154 -18.69 -10.84 -15.25
N GLY A 155 -17.79 -11.81 -15.32
CA GLY A 155 -16.43 -11.62 -15.80
C GLY A 155 -15.52 -10.82 -14.85
N PHE A 156 -14.32 -10.49 -15.34
CA PHE A 156 -13.40 -9.61 -14.64
C PHE A 156 -13.85 -8.16 -14.83
N ALA A 157 -14.59 -7.64 -13.88
CA ALA A 157 -15.20 -6.32 -13.97
C ALA A 157 -15.18 -5.62 -12.61
N PHE A 158 -15.46 -4.32 -12.61
CA PHE A 158 -15.55 -3.50 -11.41
C PHE A 158 -16.64 -4.04 -10.47
N PRO A 159 -16.31 -4.45 -9.25
CA PRO A 159 -17.26 -4.96 -8.28
C PRO A 159 -17.98 -3.77 -7.60
N GLN A 160 -19.12 -3.37 -8.14
CA GLN A 160 -19.87 -2.19 -7.67
C GLN A 160 -21.08 -2.51 -6.80
N GLU A 161 -21.58 -3.75 -6.84
CA GLU A 161 -22.73 -4.15 -6.01
C GLU A 161 -22.22 -4.51 -4.61
N VAL A 162 -22.83 -3.93 -3.59
CA VAL A 162 -22.50 -4.17 -2.19
C VAL A 162 -23.57 -5.01 -1.57
N ASP A 163 -23.26 -6.22 -1.13
CA ASP A 163 -24.16 -7.08 -0.37
C ASP A 163 -23.86 -6.94 1.13
N GLY A 164 -24.56 -5.99 1.75
CA GLY A 164 -24.25 -5.37 3.03
C GLY A 164 -24.79 -6.04 4.28
N THR A 165 -24.81 -7.37 4.41
CA THR A 165 -25.58 -7.99 5.52
C THR A 165 -24.76 -8.57 6.67
N SER A 166 -23.45 -8.64 6.64
CA SER A 166 -22.81 -9.59 7.58
C SER A 166 -21.57 -9.14 8.33
N GLY A 167 -21.18 -7.94 8.51
CA GLY A 167 -20.00 -7.61 9.32
C GLY A 167 -18.70 -8.39 8.99
N SER A 168 -18.66 -9.05 7.83
CA SER A 168 -17.56 -9.81 7.26
C SER A 168 -17.37 -9.40 5.80
N ILE A 169 -16.13 -9.51 5.31
CA ILE A 169 -15.78 -9.21 3.93
C ILE A 169 -15.36 -10.47 3.18
N TYR A 170 -15.50 -10.44 1.86
CA TYR A 170 -14.92 -11.42 0.98
C TYR A 170 -13.42 -11.11 0.78
N ALA A 171 -12.59 -11.64 1.67
CA ALA A 171 -11.17 -11.28 1.78
C ALA A 171 -10.24 -12.13 0.88
N GLY A 172 -10.76 -12.78 -0.15
CA GLY A 172 -9.93 -13.54 -1.10
C GLY A 172 -8.83 -12.70 -1.74
N PRO A 173 -9.13 -11.51 -2.29
CA PRO A 173 -8.09 -10.60 -2.77
C PRO A 173 -7.42 -9.86 -1.62
N ASN A 174 -6.11 -9.60 -1.80
CA ASN A 174 -5.28 -8.83 -0.88
C ASN A 174 -4.27 -7.98 -1.65
N PHE A 175 -3.63 -7.04 -0.99
CA PHE A 175 -2.53 -6.29 -1.57
C PHE A 175 -1.43 -6.02 -0.55
N ARG A 176 -0.21 -5.81 -1.06
CA ARG A 176 0.91 -5.32 -0.27
C ARG A 176 1.23 -3.88 -0.65
N PHE A 177 1.60 -3.10 0.33
CA PHE A 177 1.80 -1.68 0.18
C PHE A 177 2.99 -1.15 0.97
N GLN A 178 3.45 0.00 0.57
CA GLN A 178 4.37 0.84 1.31
C GLN A 178 3.62 2.07 1.80
N SER A 179 3.62 2.31 3.10
CA SER A 179 3.07 3.55 3.65
C SER A 179 4.01 4.72 3.33
N GLN A 180 3.44 5.88 3.04
CA GLN A 180 4.23 7.11 2.90
C GLN A 180 4.39 7.78 4.26
N PRO A 181 5.57 8.34 4.56
CA PRO A 181 5.75 9.07 5.80
C PRO A 181 4.88 10.32 5.82
N LYS A 182 4.21 10.55 6.94
CA LYS A 182 3.48 11.80 7.17
C LYS A 182 4.47 12.88 7.63
N LEU A 183 4.55 13.99 6.89
CA LEU A 183 5.25 15.18 7.34
C LEU A 183 4.37 15.95 8.33
N THR A 184 4.84 16.10 9.54
CA THR A 184 4.19 16.91 10.58
C THR A 184 4.84 18.29 10.64
N ILE A 185 4.03 19.34 10.66
CA ILE A 185 4.47 20.73 10.80
C ILE A 185 3.85 21.30 12.06
N GLN A 186 4.67 21.82 12.97
CA GLN A 186 4.26 22.41 14.25
C GLN A 186 4.89 23.79 14.43
N LEU A 187 4.15 24.71 15.01
CA LEU A 187 4.72 25.97 15.45
C LEU A 187 5.74 25.71 16.57
N TRP A 188 6.89 26.38 16.48
CA TRP A 188 7.96 26.28 17.44
C TRP A 188 8.32 27.67 17.97
N PRO A 189 8.81 27.79 19.22
CA PRO A 189 9.17 29.07 19.80
C PRO A 189 10.12 29.91 18.92
N VAL A 190 10.06 31.23 19.07
CA VAL A 190 10.95 32.20 18.38
C VAL A 190 10.77 32.20 16.86
N ASN A 191 9.50 32.28 16.40
CA ASN A 191 9.16 32.44 14.99
C ASN A 191 9.69 31.31 14.07
N GLN A 192 9.63 30.08 14.55
CA GLN A 192 10.05 28.88 13.82
C GLN A 192 8.90 27.91 13.62
N ILE A 193 9.08 26.99 12.69
CA ILE A 193 8.32 25.75 12.55
C ILE A 193 9.25 24.56 12.78
N ARG A 194 8.72 23.53 13.42
CA ARG A 194 9.32 22.22 13.51
C ARG A 194 8.67 21.32 12.45
N LEU A 195 9.49 20.74 11.60
CA LEU A 195 9.15 19.77 10.58
C LEU A 195 9.62 18.39 11.06
N SER A 196 8.75 17.39 11.09
CA SER A 196 9.17 16.06 11.52
C SER A 196 8.46 14.94 10.74
N TRP A 197 9.18 13.81 10.55
CA TRP A 197 8.65 12.59 9.95
C TRP A 197 9.38 11.37 10.52
N PRO A 198 8.74 10.17 10.51
CA PRO A 198 9.31 8.99 11.15
C PRO A 198 10.59 8.49 10.48
N THR A 199 11.59 8.07 11.27
CA THR A 199 12.85 7.47 10.79
C THR A 199 12.65 6.09 10.17
N ALA A 200 11.51 5.44 10.41
CA ALA A 200 11.13 4.17 9.78
C ALA A 200 11.03 4.25 8.24
N TYR A 201 11.05 5.46 7.67
CA TYR A 201 10.98 5.70 6.23
C TYR A 201 12.28 6.30 5.69
N PRO A 202 13.35 5.51 5.57
CA PRO A 202 14.62 5.99 5.01
C PRO A 202 14.48 6.31 3.52
N GLY A 203 15.32 7.23 3.04
CA GLY A 203 15.35 7.63 1.63
C GLY A 203 14.38 8.73 1.23
N TYR A 204 13.50 9.18 2.13
CA TYR A 204 12.72 10.40 1.91
C TYR A 204 13.52 11.63 2.25
N THR A 205 13.48 12.62 1.36
CA THR A 205 14.14 13.93 1.53
C THR A 205 13.10 15.02 1.68
N LEU A 206 13.40 15.98 2.55
CA LEU A 206 12.57 17.16 2.72
C LEU A 206 12.80 18.13 1.55
N GLN A 207 11.72 18.49 0.87
CA GLN A 207 11.71 19.50 -0.19
C GLN A 207 10.85 20.69 0.22
N SER A 208 11.20 21.84 -0.31
CA SER A 208 10.39 23.05 -0.13
C SER A 208 10.23 23.82 -1.43
N LYS A 209 9.20 24.68 -1.49
CA LYS A 209 9.03 25.69 -2.53
C LYS A 209 8.50 26.99 -1.92
N LEU A 210 8.83 28.11 -2.54
CA LEU A 210 8.29 29.43 -2.18
C LEU A 210 7.11 29.78 -3.08
N GLY A 211 6.00 30.17 -2.48
CA GLY A 211 4.76 30.49 -3.19
C GLY A 211 4.12 29.30 -3.92
N LEU A 212 2.93 29.49 -4.47
CA LEU A 212 2.19 28.41 -5.15
C LEU A 212 2.87 27.98 -6.46
N LEU A 213 3.47 28.90 -7.19
CA LEU A 213 4.10 28.66 -8.49
C LEU A 213 5.59 28.31 -8.39
N GLY A 214 6.15 28.24 -7.17
CA GLY A 214 7.56 27.90 -6.96
C GLY A 214 7.90 26.45 -7.37
N VAL A 215 9.15 26.24 -7.73
CA VAL A 215 9.68 24.91 -8.06
C VAL A 215 10.07 24.17 -6.76
N TRP A 216 9.75 22.89 -6.68
CA TRP A 216 10.19 22.03 -5.59
C TRP A 216 11.69 21.77 -5.67
N ALA A 217 12.39 22.00 -4.59
CA ALA A 217 13.83 21.73 -4.45
C ALA A 217 14.15 21.15 -3.08
N GLY A 218 15.23 20.42 -2.96
CA GLY A 218 15.76 19.98 -1.66
C GLY A 218 15.99 21.18 -0.74
N THR A 219 15.68 21.03 0.55
CA THR A 219 15.93 22.09 1.52
C THR A 219 17.41 22.10 1.91
N SER A 220 17.93 23.28 2.29
CA SER A 220 19.25 23.43 2.94
C SER A 220 19.18 23.26 4.46
N LEU A 221 18.02 22.87 5.00
CA LEU A 221 17.82 22.71 6.44
C LEU A 221 18.62 21.52 6.96
N SER A 222 19.25 21.68 8.12
CA SER A 222 19.87 20.56 8.82
C SER A 222 18.79 19.64 9.37
N VAL A 223 18.90 18.35 9.06
CA VAL A 223 18.01 17.30 9.56
C VAL A 223 18.71 16.55 10.68
N ALA A 224 18.13 16.55 11.87
CA ALA A 224 18.58 15.76 13.02
C ALA A 224 17.65 14.57 13.24
N THR A 225 18.12 13.57 13.99
CA THR A 225 17.29 12.44 14.44
C THR A 225 17.07 12.56 15.94
N THR A 226 15.79 12.56 16.34
CA THR A 226 15.36 12.64 17.75
C THR A 226 14.08 11.83 17.92
N ASP A 227 14.00 10.96 18.93
CA ASP A 227 12.81 10.20 19.30
C ASP A 227 12.17 9.43 18.10
N ASN A 228 12.99 8.73 17.34
CA ASN A 228 12.57 8.02 16.13
C ASN A 228 11.94 8.92 15.05
N GLN A 229 12.25 10.22 15.05
CA GLN A 229 11.84 11.18 14.06
C GLN A 229 13.05 11.83 13.40
N PHE A 230 12.99 12.05 12.10
CA PHE A 230 13.79 13.08 11.44
C PHE A 230 13.15 14.44 11.78
N VAL A 231 13.96 15.40 12.17
CA VAL A 231 13.50 16.73 12.61
C VAL A 231 14.32 17.81 11.91
N ALA A 232 13.65 18.80 11.37
CA ALA A 232 14.24 20.02 10.85
C ALA A 232 13.51 21.25 11.38
N PHE A 233 14.19 22.37 11.48
CA PHE A 233 13.61 23.65 11.87
C PHE A 233 13.77 24.65 10.75
N ASP A 234 12.71 25.43 10.50
CA ASP A 234 12.77 26.56 9.57
C ASP A 234 12.16 27.80 10.19
N THR A 235 12.63 28.96 9.74
CA THR A 235 12.12 30.25 10.20
C THR A 235 10.89 30.65 9.40
N ILE A 236 9.88 31.17 10.07
CA ILE A 236 8.69 31.69 9.41
C ILE A 236 9.03 32.98 8.71
N GLY A 237 8.94 32.98 7.37
CA GLY A 237 9.18 34.14 6.52
C GLY A 237 7.90 34.87 6.13
N LEU A 238 8.05 36.01 5.43
CA LEU A 238 6.91 36.78 4.91
C LEU A 238 6.25 36.15 3.67
N VAL A 239 6.95 35.27 2.97
CA VAL A 239 6.46 34.57 1.78
C VAL A 239 6.01 33.17 2.18
N PRO A 240 4.80 32.74 1.77
CA PRO A 240 4.35 31.37 2.02
C PRO A 240 5.36 30.34 1.50
N LYS A 241 5.74 29.41 2.36
CA LYS A 241 6.64 28.30 2.03
C LYS A 241 5.92 26.98 2.23
N TYR A 242 6.05 26.09 1.27
CA TYR A 242 5.42 24.77 1.25
C TYR A 242 6.48 23.70 1.41
N TYR A 243 6.12 22.59 2.04
CA TYR A 243 7.03 21.47 2.29
C TYR A 243 6.40 20.16 1.86
N ARG A 244 7.22 19.24 1.42
CA ARG A 244 6.85 17.85 1.15
C ARG A 244 8.03 16.93 1.42
N LEU A 245 7.71 15.64 1.57
CA LEU A 245 8.70 14.56 1.48
C LEU A 245 8.72 14.03 0.05
N ALA A 246 9.90 13.76 -0.47
CA ALA A 246 10.09 13.17 -1.79
C ALA A 246 11.16 12.07 -1.71
N LYS A 247 11.01 11.06 -2.52
CA LYS A 247 11.93 9.93 -2.66
C LYS A 247 12.65 10.01 -3.97
#